data_33fbf67ffe00a5d25c6a694d8f21329f
#
_entry.id   33fbf67ffe00a5d25c6a694d8f21329f
#
_cell.length_a   1.000
_cell.length_b   1.000
_cell.length_c   1.000
_cell.angle_alpha   90.00
_cell.angle_beta   90.00
_cell.angle_gamma   90.00
#
_symmetry.space_group_name_H-M   'P 1'
#
loop_
_entity.id
_entity.type
_entity.pdbx_description
1 polymer ?
#
loop_
_entity_poly.entity_id
_entity_poly.type
_entity_poly.pdbx_seq_one_letter_code
_entity_poly.pdbx_strand_id
1 'polypeptide(L)'
;MSELLLPVTERLLTPGGLTIDDLPALLGELAGPGVDAADLYFQDQVSESWVLEDGIVKEGGFHIEQGVGVRALSGEKTGFAYSNAITADALRQAAQAARSIARSGKQGQVGVLSRAAFEPLYGRDNPLDGLSRGEKVELLKRIDVATRALDPRIKQVTVSLAGVWEHVLVAALDGGMASDIRPLVRFNVSVIVEQNGRRERGGQGGGGRTGYRYFLDEDRAMGYAREALRQALVNLEAVPAPAGSLPVVLGPGWSGVLLHEAVGHGLEGDFNRKGSSAYSGRIGQKVASSLCTIVDDGTLADRRGSLSVDDEGTPTQCTTLIENGILKGYIQDKLNARLMGVAPTGNGRRESYAHLPMPRMTNTYMLAGESDPQEIIRSVKKGIYCASLGGGQVDITSGKFVFSTSEAYLIEDGKITAPVKGATLIGNGPEVMNRVSMVGNDLALDSGVGTCGKDGQSVPVGVGQPTLKIDEITVGGTGA
;
A
#
# COMPACT_ATOMS: atom_id res chain seq x y z
N MET A 1 15.41 26.95 10.44
CA MET A 1 15.00 26.03 9.34
C MET A 1 14.90 24.65 9.96
N SER A 2 13.88 23.88 9.64
CA SER A 2 13.81 22.53 10.23
C SER A 2 14.87 21.65 9.59
N GLU A 3 15.30 20.65 10.35
CA GLU A 3 16.33 19.67 9.93
C GLU A 3 16.00 18.92 8.62
N LEU A 4 14.73 18.88 8.20
CA LEU A 4 14.27 18.23 6.95
C LEU A 4 14.34 19.14 5.73
N LEU A 5 14.05 20.43 5.89
CA LEU A 5 13.85 21.30 4.72
C LEU A 5 15.17 21.57 3.99
N LEU A 6 16.25 21.77 4.73
CA LEU A 6 17.55 22.08 4.13
C LEU A 6 18.07 20.95 3.22
N PRO A 7 18.23 19.70 3.68
CA PRO A 7 18.72 18.63 2.81
C PRO A 7 17.80 18.36 1.61
N VAL A 8 16.48 18.50 1.77
CA VAL A 8 15.53 18.32 0.66
C VAL A 8 15.67 19.43 -0.38
N THR A 9 15.83 20.70 0.03
CA THR A 9 16.01 21.81 -0.90
C THR A 9 17.36 21.79 -1.59
N GLU A 10 18.43 21.43 -0.90
CA GLU A 10 19.75 21.22 -1.49
C GLU A 10 19.71 20.12 -2.56
N ARG A 11 18.93 19.09 -2.38
CA ARG A 11 18.80 17.99 -3.33
C ARG A 11 17.91 18.33 -4.52
N LEU A 12 16.76 18.97 -4.27
CA LEU A 12 15.72 19.20 -5.29
C LEU A 12 15.85 20.54 -6.03
N LEU A 13 16.15 21.63 -5.33
CA LEU A 13 16.08 22.97 -5.91
C LEU A 13 17.46 23.52 -6.32
N THR A 14 18.45 23.36 -5.47
CA THR A 14 19.79 23.95 -5.68
C THR A 14 20.45 23.54 -6.99
N PRO A 15 20.38 22.27 -7.46
CA PRO A 15 21.00 21.88 -8.73
C PRO A 15 20.43 22.63 -9.94
N GLY A 16 19.15 23.04 -9.88
CA GLY A 16 18.49 23.85 -10.91
C GLY A 16 18.60 25.36 -10.72
N GLY A 17 19.42 25.81 -9.74
CA GLY A 17 19.57 27.21 -9.40
C GLY A 17 18.34 27.84 -8.74
N LEU A 18 17.50 27.02 -8.12
CA LEU A 18 16.28 27.46 -7.43
C LEU A 18 16.48 27.47 -5.91
N THR A 19 15.69 28.31 -5.25
CA THR A 19 15.57 28.40 -3.80
C THR A 19 14.10 28.33 -3.38
N ILE A 20 13.81 28.22 -2.10
CA ILE A 20 12.43 28.29 -1.59
C ILE A 20 11.81 29.66 -1.91
N ASP A 21 12.59 30.72 -1.90
CA ASP A 21 12.10 32.09 -2.16
C ASP A 21 11.60 32.29 -3.61
N ASP A 22 11.99 31.41 -4.54
CA ASP A 22 11.51 31.43 -5.93
C ASP A 22 10.11 30.78 -6.08
N LEU A 23 9.72 29.89 -5.15
CA LEU A 23 8.47 29.12 -5.26
C LEU A 23 7.19 29.97 -5.27
N PRO A 24 7.07 31.07 -4.46
CA PRO A 24 5.91 31.94 -4.53
C PRO A 24 5.72 32.59 -5.91
N ALA A 25 6.81 32.99 -6.56
CA ALA A 25 6.73 33.58 -7.91
C ALA A 25 6.25 32.54 -8.94
N LEU A 26 6.79 31.32 -8.88
CA LEU A 26 6.39 30.21 -9.76
C LEU A 26 4.91 29.78 -9.53
N LEU A 27 4.46 29.70 -8.28
CA LEU A 27 3.05 29.49 -7.93
C LEU A 27 2.17 30.65 -8.42
N GLY A 28 2.69 31.88 -8.39
CA GLY A 28 2.02 33.06 -8.92
C GLY A 28 1.71 32.96 -10.42
N GLU A 29 2.54 32.27 -11.20
CA GLU A 29 2.32 32.02 -12.62
C GLU A 29 1.14 31.04 -12.86
N LEU A 30 0.87 30.15 -11.91
CA LEU A 30 -0.30 29.25 -11.92
C LEU A 30 -1.56 29.99 -11.49
N ALA A 31 -1.44 30.99 -10.61
CA ALA A 31 -2.56 31.78 -10.14
C ALA A 31 -3.19 32.59 -11.27
N GLY A 32 -4.51 32.73 -11.25
CA GLY A 32 -5.23 33.55 -12.20
C GLY A 32 -6.71 33.31 -12.19
N PRO A 33 -7.48 34.08 -12.99
CA PRO A 33 -8.91 33.87 -13.12
C PRO A 33 -9.18 32.43 -13.54
N GLY A 34 -9.94 31.74 -12.74
CA GLY A 34 -10.31 30.37 -13.04
C GLY A 34 -9.49 29.28 -12.36
N VAL A 35 -8.47 29.60 -11.57
CA VAL A 35 -7.71 28.61 -10.79
C VAL A 35 -8.09 28.72 -9.31
N ASP A 36 -8.66 27.64 -8.76
CA ASP A 36 -9.10 27.57 -7.35
C ASP A 36 -7.94 27.14 -6.42
N ALA A 37 -7.09 26.25 -6.91
CA ALA A 37 -5.92 25.73 -6.20
C ALA A 37 -4.83 25.31 -7.19
N ALA A 38 -3.58 25.32 -6.75
CA ALA A 38 -2.44 24.83 -7.53
C ALA A 38 -1.36 24.33 -6.60
N ASP A 39 -0.53 23.40 -7.08
CA ASP A 39 0.65 22.92 -6.37
C ASP A 39 1.78 22.52 -7.31
N LEU A 40 2.98 22.55 -6.73
CA LEU A 40 4.22 22.05 -7.26
C LEU A 40 4.66 20.85 -6.41
N TYR A 41 4.89 19.70 -7.03
CA TYR A 41 5.41 18.51 -6.38
C TYR A 41 6.77 18.16 -6.97
N PHE A 42 7.80 18.32 -6.16
CA PHE A 42 9.18 17.98 -6.53
C PHE A 42 9.54 16.62 -5.96
N GLN A 43 10.24 15.82 -6.75
CA GLN A 43 10.70 14.49 -6.36
C GLN A 43 12.12 14.24 -6.87
N ASP A 44 12.95 13.61 -6.05
CA ASP A 44 14.19 12.93 -6.43
C ASP A 44 14.18 11.56 -5.76
N GLN A 45 14.27 10.51 -6.56
CA GLN A 45 14.25 9.13 -6.10
C GLN A 45 15.47 8.38 -6.61
N VAL A 46 16.17 7.73 -5.70
CA VAL A 46 17.21 6.75 -6.02
C VAL A 46 16.69 5.37 -5.62
N SER A 47 16.75 4.42 -6.52
CA SER A 47 16.33 3.04 -6.26
C SER A 47 17.36 2.03 -6.74
N GLU A 48 17.45 0.92 -6.04
CA GLU A 48 18.22 -0.23 -6.47
C GLU A 48 17.45 -1.54 -6.27
N SER A 49 17.80 -2.53 -7.07
CA SER A 49 17.26 -3.88 -6.95
C SER A 49 18.33 -4.92 -7.23
N TRP A 50 18.26 -6.04 -6.54
CA TRP A 50 19.15 -7.18 -6.68
C TRP A 50 18.32 -8.44 -6.72
N VAL A 51 18.54 -9.30 -7.70
CA VAL A 51 17.89 -10.61 -7.81
C VAL A 51 18.94 -11.68 -7.97
N LEU A 52 18.92 -12.66 -7.08
CA LEU A 52 19.73 -13.87 -7.15
C LEU A 52 18.79 -15.06 -7.37
N GLU A 53 19.11 -15.86 -8.36
CA GLU A 53 18.40 -17.08 -8.67
C GLU A 53 19.42 -18.21 -8.85
N ASP A 54 19.22 -19.29 -8.13
CA ASP A 54 20.07 -20.49 -8.17
C ASP A 54 21.57 -20.19 -8.00
N GLY A 55 21.89 -19.34 -6.99
CA GLY A 55 23.27 -18.96 -6.66
C GLY A 55 23.90 -17.93 -7.60
N ILE A 56 23.19 -17.48 -8.63
CA ILE A 56 23.69 -16.54 -9.64
C ILE A 56 22.93 -15.23 -9.53
N VAL A 57 23.65 -14.11 -9.43
CA VAL A 57 23.04 -12.79 -9.55
C VAL A 57 22.57 -12.60 -10.98
N LYS A 58 21.26 -12.53 -11.17
CA LYS A 58 20.62 -12.38 -12.49
C LYS A 58 20.46 -10.93 -12.88
N GLU A 59 20.08 -10.12 -11.90
CA GLU A 59 19.78 -8.71 -12.10
C GLU A 59 20.40 -7.86 -10.99
N GLY A 60 20.88 -6.69 -11.36
CA GLY A 60 21.26 -5.60 -10.46
C GLY A 60 20.88 -4.29 -11.15
N GLY A 61 19.85 -3.62 -10.65
CA GLY A 61 19.36 -2.35 -11.18
C GLY A 61 19.75 -1.19 -10.25
N PHE A 62 20.04 -0.03 -10.84
CA PHE A 62 20.19 1.22 -10.14
C PHE A 62 19.57 2.32 -10.99
N HIS A 63 18.62 3.07 -10.43
CA HIS A 63 17.87 4.08 -11.14
C HIS A 63 17.84 5.38 -10.32
N ILE A 64 17.96 6.50 -11.03
CA ILE A 64 17.74 7.84 -10.47
C ILE A 64 16.62 8.45 -11.29
N GLU A 65 15.60 8.93 -10.62
CA GLU A 65 14.45 9.61 -11.21
C GLU A 65 14.20 10.90 -10.45
N GLN A 66 14.13 12.03 -11.18
CA GLN A 66 13.85 13.32 -10.60
C GLN A 66 12.95 14.16 -11.49
N GLY A 67 12.22 15.05 -10.89
CA GLY A 67 11.38 15.98 -11.65
C GLY A 67 10.40 16.75 -10.78
N VAL A 68 9.53 17.48 -11.48
CA VAL A 68 8.48 18.29 -10.87
C VAL A 68 7.16 18.07 -11.60
N GLY A 69 6.10 17.80 -10.84
CA GLY A 69 4.71 17.85 -11.28
C GLY A 69 4.10 19.20 -10.94
N VAL A 70 3.41 19.79 -11.90
CA VAL A 70 2.75 21.10 -11.78
C VAL A 70 1.25 20.91 -12.03
N ARG A 71 0.43 21.24 -11.03
CA ARG A 71 -1.02 21.05 -11.09
C ARG A 71 -1.76 22.34 -10.83
N ALA A 72 -2.83 22.58 -11.63
CA ALA A 72 -3.78 23.65 -11.43
C ALA A 72 -5.21 23.07 -11.40
N LEU A 73 -6.02 23.50 -10.46
CA LEU A 73 -7.40 23.03 -10.25
C LEU A 73 -8.39 24.14 -10.54
N SER A 74 -9.49 23.81 -11.26
CA SER A 74 -10.57 24.71 -11.59
C SER A 74 -11.90 23.96 -11.50
N GLY A 75 -12.64 24.12 -10.38
CA GLY A 75 -13.79 23.28 -10.06
C GLY A 75 -13.36 21.81 -9.98
N GLU A 76 -13.92 20.98 -10.86
CA GLU A 76 -13.56 19.56 -11.01
C GLU A 76 -12.43 19.30 -12.02
N LYS A 77 -12.06 20.31 -12.79
CA LYS A 77 -11.04 20.17 -13.84
C LYS A 77 -9.65 20.28 -13.24
N THR A 78 -8.76 19.42 -13.72
CA THR A 78 -7.35 19.41 -13.36
C THR A 78 -6.51 19.68 -14.60
N GLY A 79 -5.72 20.75 -14.57
CA GLY A 79 -4.60 20.95 -15.48
C GLY A 79 -3.34 20.38 -14.85
N PHE A 80 -2.59 19.58 -15.60
CA PHE A 80 -1.38 18.94 -15.13
C PHE A 80 -0.31 18.93 -16.21
N ALA A 81 0.90 19.24 -15.80
CA ALA A 81 2.10 19.08 -16.61
C ALA A 81 3.27 18.68 -15.70
N TYR A 82 4.29 18.07 -16.26
CA TYR A 82 5.48 17.70 -15.50
C TYR A 82 6.75 17.89 -16.32
N SER A 83 7.88 17.96 -15.63
CA SER A 83 9.21 18.02 -16.25
C SER A 83 10.20 17.22 -15.41
N ASN A 84 11.13 16.54 -16.06
CA ASN A 84 12.30 15.94 -15.42
C ASN A 84 13.40 16.96 -15.10
N ALA A 85 13.32 18.18 -15.66
CA ALA A 85 14.22 19.27 -15.34
C ALA A 85 13.59 20.17 -14.27
N ILE A 86 14.27 20.34 -13.15
CA ILE A 86 13.85 21.23 -12.05
C ILE A 86 14.59 22.57 -12.21
N THR A 87 14.15 23.36 -13.19
CA THR A 87 14.68 24.71 -13.48
C THR A 87 13.55 25.72 -13.59
N ALA A 88 13.83 27.01 -13.39
CA ALA A 88 12.81 28.06 -13.49
C ALA A 88 12.08 28.06 -14.84
N ASP A 89 12.81 27.86 -15.93
CA ASP A 89 12.21 27.87 -17.29
C ASP A 89 11.31 26.63 -17.51
N ALA A 90 11.73 25.45 -17.08
CA ALA A 90 10.93 24.24 -17.18
C ALA A 90 9.64 24.34 -16.34
N LEU A 91 9.74 24.89 -15.12
CA LEU A 91 8.58 25.11 -14.26
C LEU A 91 7.61 26.13 -14.89
N ARG A 92 8.10 27.25 -15.47
CA ARG A 92 7.24 28.22 -16.18
C ARG A 92 6.49 27.59 -17.35
N GLN A 93 7.19 26.78 -18.17
CA GLN A 93 6.56 26.08 -19.28
C GLN A 93 5.48 25.11 -18.81
N ALA A 94 5.78 24.31 -17.78
CA ALA A 94 4.80 23.40 -17.18
C ALA A 94 3.62 24.16 -16.54
N ALA A 95 3.87 25.29 -15.87
CA ALA A 95 2.82 26.13 -15.29
C ALA A 95 1.89 26.70 -16.37
N GLN A 96 2.41 27.18 -17.49
CA GLN A 96 1.60 27.67 -18.62
C GLN A 96 0.74 26.54 -19.21
N ALA A 97 1.30 25.34 -19.37
CA ALA A 97 0.56 24.19 -19.88
C ALA A 97 -0.56 23.77 -18.91
N ALA A 98 -0.27 23.61 -17.63
CA ALA A 98 -1.26 23.24 -16.62
C ALA A 98 -2.39 24.28 -16.49
N ARG A 99 -2.03 25.58 -16.47
CA ARG A 99 -3.01 26.67 -16.39
C ARG A 99 -3.91 26.75 -17.61
N SER A 100 -3.44 26.41 -18.80
CA SER A 100 -4.25 26.49 -20.03
C SER A 100 -5.48 25.58 -19.98
N ILE A 101 -5.44 24.49 -19.22
CA ILE A 101 -6.51 23.51 -19.06
C ILE A 101 -7.53 23.97 -18.00
N ALA A 102 -7.09 24.77 -17.01
CA ALA A 102 -7.90 25.26 -15.90
C ALA A 102 -8.55 26.62 -16.24
N ARG A 103 -9.61 26.66 -17.06
CA ARG A 103 -10.20 27.93 -17.55
C ARG A 103 -11.56 28.32 -16.95
N SER A 104 -12.03 27.76 -15.85
CA SER A 104 -13.41 27.98 -15.40
C SER A 104 -13.64 28.01 -13.87
N GLY A 105 -12.62 28.28 -13.06
CA GLY A 105 -12.73 28.37 -11.60
C GLY A 105 -12.77 29.79 -11.06
N LYS A 106 -12.70 29.94 -9.75
CA LYS A 106 -12.54 31.21 -9.02
C LYS A 106 -11.06 31.60 -9.01
N GLN A 107 -10.77 32.86 -8.76
CA GLN A 107 -9.39 33.35 -8.66
C GLN A 107 -8.76 32.89 -7.34
N GLY A 108 -7.72 32.05 -7.40
CA GLY A 108 -6.87 31.72 -6.27
C GLY A 108 -5.89 32.85 -5.95
N GLN A 109 -5.52 32.98 -4.69
CA GLN A 109 -4.49 33.92 -4.23
C GLN A 109 -3.26 33.17 -3.77
N VAL A 110 -2.08 33.68 -4.07
CA VAL A 110 -0.83 33.13 -3.58
C VAL A 110 -0.72 33.40 -2.08
N GLY A 111 -0.72 32.34 -1.28
CA GLY A 111 -0.50 32.42 0.15
C GLY A 111 0.99 32.56 0.50
N VAL A 112 1.28 33.10 1.68
CA VAL A 112 2.64 33.05 2.23
C VAL A 112 2.95 31.60 2.58
N LEU A 113 4.08 31.07 2.06
CA LEU A 113 4.47 29.69 2.32
C LEU A 113 4.64 29.44 3.82
N SER A 114 3.88 28.53 4.35
CA SER A 114 3.96 28.07 5.73
C SER A 114 4.16 26.56 5.75
N ARG A 115 4.98 26.09 6.66
CA ARG A 115 5.33 24.69 6.73
C ARG A 115 4.27 23.89 7.48
N ALA A 116 3.88 22.74 6.93
CA ALA A 116 3.10 21.75 7.64
C ALA A 116 3.89 21.22 8.85
N ALA A 117 3.25 21.14 10.00
CA ALA A 117 3.81 20.53 11.20
C ALA A 117 3.37 19.06 11.25
N PHE A 118 4.34 18.16 11.33
CA PHE A 118 4.12 16.73 11.52
C PHE A 118 5.33 16.08 12.21
N GLU A 119 5.11 14.96 12.86
CA GLU A 119 6.17 14.17 13.47
C GLU A 119 6.74 13.17 12.45
N PRO A 120 8.08 13.01 12.38
CA PRO A 120 8.70 12.01 11.52
C PRO A 120 8.34 10.59 11.98
N LEU A 121 7.89 9.76 11.06
CA LEU A 121 7.47 8.37 11.34
C LEU A 121 8.57 7.34 11.08
N TYR A 122 9.69 7.76 10.49
CA TYR A 122 10.80 6.89 10.08
C TYR A 122 12.12 7.65 10.04
N GLY A 123 13.23 6.89 10.01
CA GLY A 123 14.58 7.43 9.80
C GLY A 123 14.74 8.08 8.43
N ARG A 124 15.77 8.90 8.28
CA ARG A 124 16.04 9.68 7.05
C ARG A 124 17.30 9.21 6.32
N ASP A 125 18.03 8.28 6.92
CA ASP A 125 19.27 7.77 6.38
C ASP A 125 19.03 7.10 5.03
N ASN A 126 20.01 7.19 4.14
CA ASN A 126 19.93 6.48 2.87
C ASN A 126 19.94 4.98 3.12
N PRO A 127 18.85 4.26 2.86
CA PRO A 127 18.77 2.83 3.11
C PRO A 127 19.75 2.04 2.23
N LEU A 128 20.13 2.60 1.07
CA LEU A 128 20.99 1.97 0.08
C LEU A 128 22.45 1.88 0.54
N ASP A 129 22.87 2.78 1.44
CA ASP A 129 24.23 2.84 1.99
C ASP A 129 24.41 1.92 3.21
N GLY A 130 23.32 1.34 3.75
CA GLY A 130 23.34 0.50 4.93
C GLY A 130 24.15 -0.79 4.78
N LEU A 131 24.34 -1.28 3.55
CA LEU A 131 25.18 -2.40 3.16
C LEU A 131 25.96 -2.04 1.90
N SER A 132 27.24 -2.39 1.84
CA SER A 132 28.03 -2.31 0.61
C SER A 132 27.50 -3.28 -0.45
N ARG A 133 27.85 -3.06 -1.70
CA ARG A 133 27.49 -3.95 -2.82
C ARG A 133 27.90 -5.41 -2.54
N GLY A 134 29.09 -5.63 -1.98
CA GLY A 134 29.57 -6.96 -1.64
C GLY A 134 28.71 -7.62 -0.57
N GLU A 135 28.36 -6.89 0.50
CA GLU A 135 27.53 -7.39 1.59
C GLU A 135 26.11 -7.73 1.13
N LYS A 136 25.53 -6.93 0.21
CA LYS A 136 24.22 -7.24 -0.41
C LYS A 136 24.25 -8.58 -1.16
N VAL A 137 25.25 -8.77 -2.02
CA VAL A 137 25.42 -10.02 -2.78
C VAL A 137 25.67 -11.22 -1.84
N GLU A 138 26.51 -11.04 -0.82
CA GLU A 138 26.79 -12.09 0.16
C GLU A 138 25.55 -12.45 1.00
N LEU A 139 24.72 -11.46 1.36
CA LEU A 139 23.44 -11.71 2.01
C LEU A 139 22.55 -12.61 1.14
N LEU A 140 22.35 -12.26 -0.14
CA LEU A 140 21.52 -13.04 -1.05
C LEU A 140 22.04 -14.46 -1.22
N LYS A 141 23.37 -14.64 -1.43
CA LYS A 141 24.01 -15.96 -1.53
C LYS A 141 23.87 -16.79 -0.27
N ARG A 142 24.10 -16.20 0.88
CA ARG A 142 23.95 -16.87 2.17
C ARG A 142 22.54 -17.41 2.35
N ILE A 143 21.51 -16.61 2.03
CA ILE A 143 20.12 -17.03 2.13
C ILE A 143 19.80 -18.14 1.12
N ASP A 144 20.26 -18.05 -0.13
CA ASP A 144 20.08 -19.12 -1.14
C ASP A 144 20.67 -20.45 -0.65
N VAL A 145 21.95 -20.45 -0.27
CA VAL A 145 22.66 -21.66 0.19
C VAL A 145 21.99 -22.25 1.44
N ALA A 146 21.68 -21.41 2.44
CA ALA A 146 21.04 -21.86 3.65
C ALA A 146 19.63 -22.41 3.41
N THR A 147 18.87 -21.80 2.50
CA THR A 147 17.52 -22.25 2.12
C THR A 147 17.58 -23.64 1.47
N ARG A 148 18.51 -23.84 0.51
CA ARG A 148 18.66 -25.12 -0.18
C ARG A 148 19.06 -26.27 0.77
N ALA A 149 19.76 -25.96 1.83
CA ALA A 149 20.16 -26.96 2.84
C ALA A 149 18.99 -27.42 3.73
N LEU A 150 17.84 -26.70 3.74
CA LEU A 150 16.70 -27.04 4.59
C LEU A 150 15.93 -28.28 4.13
N ASP A 151 15.81 -28.52 2.80
CA ASP A 151 15.03 -29.64 2.29
C ASP A 151 15.53 -30.10 0.90
N PRO A 152 15.77 -31.40 0.68
CA PRO A 152 16.28 -31.92 -0.58
C PRO A 152 15.28 -31.82 -1.76
N ARG A 153 14.01 -31.56 -1.50
CA ARG A 153 12.98 -31.36 -2.53
C ARG A 153 13.04 -29.98 -3.20
N ILE A 154 13.85 -29.06 -2.67
CA ILE A 154 14.02 -27.74 -3.27
C ILE A 154 14.71 -27.86 -4.63
N LYS A 155 14.06 -27.29 -5.65
CA LYS A 155 14.59 -27.25 -7.03
C LYS A 155 15.07 -25.86 -7.42
N GLN A 156 14.41 -24.81 -6.92
CA GLN A 156 14.76 -23.44 -7.25
C GLN A 156 14.59 -22.54 -6.02
N VAL A 157 15.54 -21.64 -5.84
CA VAL A 157 15.45 -20.55 -4.86
C VAL A 157 15.69 -19.24 -5.60
N THR A 158 14.83 -18.27 -5.38
CA THR A 158 15.00 -16.90 -5.83
C THR A 158 14.98 -15.98 -4.62
N VAL A 159 16.00 -15.15 -4.48
CA VAL A 159 16.12 -14.16 -3.41
C VAL A 159 16.24 -12.78 -4.03
N SER A 160 15.46 -11.82 -3.57
CA SER A 160 15.54 -10.44 -4.04
C SER A 160 15.59 -9.43 -2.91
N LEU A 161 16.36 -8.36 -3.15
CA LEU A 161 16.52 -7.21 -2.28
C LEU A 161 16.27 -5.95 -3.10
N ALA A 162 15.46 -5.03 -2.61
CA ALA A 162 15.21 -3.75 -3.25
C ALA A 162 15.17 -2.64 -2.20
N GLY A 163 15.57 -1.45 -2.62
CA GLY A 163 15.53 -0.26 -1.77
C GLY A 163 15.28 1.00 -2.58
N VAL A 164 14.66 1.97 -1.91
CA VAL A 164 14.34 3.29 -2.43
C VAL A 164 14.70 4.34 -1.40
N TRP A 165 15.28 5.44 -1.85
CA TRP A 165 15.49 6.64 -1.08
C TRP A 165 14.92 7.83 -1.84
N GLU A 166 13.85 8.41 -1.32
CA GLU A 166 13.06 9.41 -1.99
C GLU A 166 13.06 10.72 -1.19
N HIS A 167 13.23 11.85 -1.90
CA HIS A 167 13.05 13.19 -1.37
C HIS A 167 11.87 13.84 -2.06
N VAL A 168 10.99 14.42 -1.27
CA VAL A 168 9.81 15.13 -1.79
C VAL A 168 9.70 16.52 -1.17
N LEU A 169 9.26 17.49 -2.00
CA LEU A 169 8.87 18.82 -1.58
C LEU A 169 7.56 19.19 -2.26
N VAL A 170 6.58 19.59 -1.48
CA VAL A 170 5.29 20.09 -1.96
C VAL A 170 5.17 21.56 -1.60
N ALA A 171 4.78 22.40 -2.56
CA ALA A 171 4.43 23.79 -2.33
C ALA A 171 3.09 24.09 -3.01
N ALA A 172 2.15 24.64 -2.26
CA ALA A 172 0.79 24.89 -2.72
C ALA A 172 0.45 26.40 -2.75
N LEU A 173 -0.48 26.76 -3.61
CA LEU A 173 -0.93 28.14 -3.82
C LEU A 173 -1.52 28.79 -2.56
N ASP A 174 -2.15 28.00 -1.71
CA ASP A 174 -2.70 28.42 -0.42
C ASP A 174 -1.63 28.73 0.65
N GLY A 175 -0.36 28.53 0.31
CA GLY A 175 0.79 28.72 1.19
C GLY A 175 1.23 27.45 1.93
N GLY A 176 0.57 26.31 1.74
CA GLY A 176 0.98 25.03 2.30
C GLY A 176 2.31 24.58 1.73
N MET A 177 3.28 24.18 2.57
CA MET A 177 4.56 23.62 2.17
C MET A 177 4.93 22.45 3.07
N ALA A 178 5.38 21.35 2.47
CA ALA A 178 5.86 20.17 3.18
C ALA A 178 7.05 19.53 2.48
N SER A 179 7.96 18.94 3.25
CA SER A 179 9.09 18.18 2.71
C SER A 179 9.27 16.90 3.50
N ASP A 180 9.63 15.81 2.84
CA ASP A 180 9.85 14.50 3.46
C ASP A 180 11.03 13.78 2.83
N ILE A 181 11.67 12.88 3.60
CA ILE A 181 12.71 11.95 3.12
C ILE A 181 12.22 10.55 3.47
N ARG A 182 12.02 9.72 2.45
CA ARG A 182 11.28 8.47 2.53
C ARG A 182 12.15 7.28 2.17
N PRO A 183 12.76 6.59 3.14
CA PRO A 183 13.38 5.30 2.88
C PRO A 183 12.30 4.25 2.64
N LEU A 184 12.64 3.23 1.85
CA LEU A 184 11.80 2.04 1.70
C LEU A 184 12.66 0.86 1.29
N VAL A 185 12.56 -0.26 2.01
CA VAL A 185 13.29 -1.49 1.66
C VAL A 185 12.34 -2.67 1.56
N ARG A 186 12.74 -3.66 0.76
CA ARG A 186 12.01 -4.92 0.59
C ARG A 186 12.96 -6.08 0.37
N PHE A 187 12.64 -7.21 0.99
CA PHE A 187 13.30 -8.49 0.81
C PHE A 187 12.26 -9.57 0.50
N ASN A 188 12.53 -10.45 -0.46
CA ASN A 188 11.65 -11.57 -0.76
C ASN A 188 12.46 -12.83 -1.02
N VAL A 189 11.88 -13.95 -0.62
CA VAL A 189 12.35 -15.30 -0.94
C VAL A 189 11.21 -16.07 -1.60
N SER A 190 11.53 -16.75 -2.67
CA SER A 190 10.62 -17.70 -3.35
C SER A 190 11.31 -19.04 -3.50
N VAL A 191 10.60 -20.09 -3.17
CA VAL A 191 11.09 -21.45 -3.22
C VAL A 191 10.17 -22.30 -4.09
N ILE A 192 10.74 -23.10 -5.00
CA ILE A 192 10.02 -24.14 -5.73
C ILE A 192 10.52 -25.49 -5.22
N VAL A 193 9.59 -26.33 -4.79
CA VAL A 193 9.84 -27.72 -4.39
C VAL A 193 9.23 -28.68 -5.39
N GLU A 194 9.81 -29.88 -5.49
CA GLU A 194 9.31 -30.94 -6.37
C GLU A 194 9.35 -32.30 -5.67
N GLN A 195 8.25 -33.02 -5.74
CA GLN A 195 8.15 -34.39 -5.24
C GLN A 195 7.19 -35.20 -6.13
N ASN A 196 7.60 -36.39 -6.57
CA ASN A 196 6.79 -37.29 -7.39
C ASN A 196 6.20 -36.64 -8.65
N GLY A 197 6.96 -35.75 -9.32
CA GLY A 197 6.52 -35.02 -10.52
C GLY A 197 5.60 -33.82 -10.24
N ARG A 198 5.21 -33.57 -9.02
CA ARG A 198 4.44 -32.40 -8.60
C ARG A 198 5.40 -31.27 -8.18
N ARG A 199 5.17 -30.08 -8.71
CA ARG A 199 5.96 -28.88 -8.39
C ARG A 199 5.03 -27.85 -7.75
N GLU A 200 5.49 -27.30 -6.63
CA GLU A 200 4.75 -26.25 -5.90
C GLU A 200 5.68 -25.13 -5.48
N ARG A 201 5.11 -23.94 -5.37
CA ARG A 201 5.82 -22.72 -5.01
C ARG A 201 5.34 -22.19 -3.67
N GLY A 202 6.26 -21.68 -2.88
CA GLY A 202 5.99 -20.80 -1.75
C GLY A 202 6.78 -19.52 -1.87
N GLY A 203 6.30 -18.46 -1.25
CA GLY A 203 6.98 -17.18 -1.26
C GLY A 203 6.65 -16.36 -0.03
N GLN A 204 7.67 -15.71 0.53
CA GLN A 204 7.51 -14.81 1.67
C GLN A 204 8.52 -13.67 1.58
N GLY A 205 8.17 -12.55 2.15
CA GLY A 205 9.01 -11.37 2.19
C GLY A 205 8.50 -10.34 3.18
N GLY A 206 9.18 -9.24 3.22
CA GLY A 206 8.82 -8.13 4.07
C GLY A 206 9.67 -6.90 3.81
N GLY A 207 9.44 -5.87 4.59
CA GLY A 207 10.16 -4.62 4.54
C GLY A 207 9.39 -3.48 5.19
N GLY A 208 9.86 -2.28 4.96
CA GLY A 208 9.27 -1.08 5.56
C GLY A 208 10.10 0.15 5.26
N ARG A 209 9.76 1.25 5.91
CA ARG A 209 10.47 2.52 5.82
C ARG A 209 11.68 2.54 6.76
N THR A 210 12.66 1.71 6.43
CA THR A 210 13.87 1.47 7.22
C THR A 210 15.06 1.19 6.31
N GLY A 211 16.20 0.74 6.85
CA GLY A 211 17.40 0.39 6.11
C GLY A 211 17.59 -1.13 5.95
N TYR A 212 18.51 -1.56 5.10
CA TYR A 212 18.78 -2.97 4.81
C TYR A 212 19.21 -3.81 6.03
N ARG A 213 19.76 -3.19 7.06
CA ARG A 213 20.14 -3.91 8.31
C ARG A 213 18.95 -4.57 8.99
N TYR A 214 17.73 -4.05 8.78
CA TYR A 214 16.50 -4.66 9.24
C TYR A 214 16.37 -6.15 8.88
N PHE A 215 16.91 -6.57 7.73
CA PHE A 215 16.86 -7.98 7.31
C PHE A 215 17.90 -8.87 7.97
N LEU A 216 18.94 -8.29 8.59
CA LEU A 216 19.97 -8.99 9.34
C LEU A 216 19.54 -9.23 10.78
N ASP A 217 18.70 -8.34 11.32
CA ASP A 217 18.23 -8.41 12.68
C ASP A 217 17.25 -9.59 12.86
N GLU A 218 17.34 -10.27 14.00
CA GLU A 218 16.44 -11.38 14.37
C GLU A 218 16.35 -12.50 13.30
N ASP A 219 17.37 -12.62 12.45
CA ASP A 219 17.40 -13.61 11.35
C ASP A 219 16.19 -13.52 10.40
N ARG A 220 15.62 -12.30 10.20
CA ARG A 220 14.40 -12.07 9.44
C ARG A 220 14.46 -12.62 8.01
N ALA A 221 15.59 -12.40 7.31
CA ALA A 221 15.75 -12.91 5.97
C ALA A 221 15.63 -14.44 5.89
N MET A 222 16.21 -15.16 6.86
CA MET A 222 16.03 -16.62 6.97
C MET A 222 14.62 -17.00 7.44
N GLY A 223 13.98 -16.17 8.27
CA GLY A 223 12.58 -16.33 8.64
C GLY A 223 11.68 -16.38 7.40
N TYR A 224 11.87 -15.46 6.46
CA TYR A 224 11.15 -15.47 5.17
C TYR A 224 11.45 -16.73 4.34
N ALA A 225 12.70 -17.18 4.32
CA ALA A 225 13.08 -18.39 3.59
C ALA A 225 12.42 -19.65 4.16
N ARG A 226 12.41 -19.80 5.49
CA ARG A 226 11.75 -20.92 6.18
C ARG A 226 10.24 -20.93 5.90
N GLU A 227 9.61 -19.75 5.95
CA GLU A 227 8.18 -19.63 5.70
C GLU A 227 7.82 -19.89 4.23
N ALA A 228 8.61 -19.39 3.28
CA ALA A 228 8.44 -19.70 1.86
C ALA A 228 8.56 -21.22 1.59
N LEU A 229 9.54 -21.88 2.20
CA LEU A 229 9.68 -23.34 2.11
C LEU A 229 8.49 -24.06 2.74
N ARG A 230 8.09 -23.69 3.96
CA ARG A 230 6.94 -24.28 4.66
C ARG A 230 5.68 -24.23 3.77
N GLN A 231 5.40 -23.07 3.19
CA GLN A 231 4.26 -22.86 2.30
C GLN A 231 4.34 -23.75 1.05
N ALA A 232 5.53 -23.86 0.42
CA ALA A 232 5.73 -24.73 -0.75
C ALA A 232 5.49 -26.21 -0.39
N LEU A 233 5.97 -26.66 0.77
CA LEU A 233 5.80 -28.04 1.24
C LEU A 233 4.33 -28.35 1.58
N VAL A 234 3.63 -27.42 2.21
CA VAL A 234 2.18 -27.55 2.49
C VAL A 234 1.41 -27.70 1.16
N ASN A 235 1.74 -26.88 0.16
CA ASN A 235 1.09 -26.95 -1.14
C ASN A 235 1.36 -28.27 -1.90
N LEU A 236 2.48 -28.97 -1.64
CA LEU A 236 2.73 -30.31 -2.17
C LEU A 236 1.69 -31.34 -1.69
N GLU A 237 1.22 -31.21 -0.45
CA GLU A 237 0.26 -32.12 0.18
C GLU A 237 -1.20 -31.70 -0.05
N ALA A 238 -1.41 -30.47 -0.58
CA ALA A 238 -2.75 -29.91 -0.73
C ALA A 238 -3.62 -30.70 -1.70
N VAL A 239 -4.86 -30.93 -1.28
CA VAL A 239 -5.92 -31.53 -2.12
C VAL A 239 -6.73 -30.44 -2.82
N PRO A 240 -7.55 -30.75 -3.85
CA PRO A 240 -8.43 -29.76 -4.48
C PRO A 240 -9.40 -29.15 -3.48
N ALA A 241 -9.57 -27.81 -3.52
CA ALA A 241 -10.51 -27.12 -2.67
C ALA A 241 -11.96 -27.44 -3.05
N PRO A 242 -12.88 -27.55 -2.06
CA PRO A 242 -14.31 -27.70 -2.34
C PRO A 242 -14.88 -26.41 -2.96
N ALA A 243 -15.95 -26.56 -3.76
CA ALA A 243 -16.73 -25.45 -4.28
C ALA A 243 -18.07 -25.34 -3.53
N GLY A 244 -18.59 -24.11 -3.40
CA GLY A 244 -19.91 -23.86 -2.80
C GLY A 244 -19.95 -22.63 -1.91
N SER A 245 -21.08 -22.43 -1.25
CA SER A 245 -21.24 -21.40 -0.23
C SER A 245 -20.87 -22.01 1.13
N LEU A 246 -19.80 -21.51 1.75
CA LEU A 246 -19.19 -22.11 2.94
C LEU A 246 -18.82 -21.04 3.96
N PRO A 247 -18.81 -21.38 5.27
CA PRO A 247 -18.09 -20.58 6.26
C PRO A 247 -16.59 -20.53 5.95
N VAL A 248 -16.01 -19.34 6.06
CA VAL A 248 -14.58 -19.14 5.87
C VAL A 248 -14.02 -18.42 7.09
N VAL A 249 -12.95 -18.95 7.65
CA VAL A 249 -12.12 -18.28 8.65
C VAL A 249 -10.88 -17.74 7.94
N LEU A 250 -10.66 -16.43 8.02
CA LEU A 250 -9.46 -15.77 7.51
C LEU A 250 -8.46 -15.61 8.64
N GLY A 251 -7.22 -15.99 8.41
CA GLY A 251 -6.12 -15.77 9.36
C GLY A 251 -5.72 -14.29 9.49
N PRO A 252 -4.92 -13.95 10.51
CA PRO A 252 -4.49 -12.58 10.76
C PRO A 252 -3.44 -12.09 9.75
N GLY A 253 -3.16 -10.80 9.74
CA GLY A 253 -2.09 -10.19 8.97
C GLY A 253 -2.42 -9.98 7.50
N TRP A 254 -1.70 -10.63 6.59
CA TRP A 254 -1.82 -10.41 5.14
C TRP A 254 -3.21 -10.69 4.57
N SER A 255 -4.01 -11.54 5.19
CA SER A 255 -5.40 -11.73 4.76
C SER A 255 -6.25 -10.44 4.81
N GLY A 256 -5.78 -9.41 5.51
CA GLY A 256 -6.32 -8.05 5.47
C GLY A 256 -6.32 -7.39 4.07
N VAL A 257 -5.66 -7.98 3.08
CA VAL A 257 -5.79 -7.56 1.68
C VAL A 257 -7.25 -7.66 1.19
N LEU A 258 -8.05 -8.56 1.77
CA LEU A 258 -9.48 -8.60 1.50
C LEU A 258 -10.18 -7.30 1.95
N LEU A 259 -9.82 -6.75 3.09
CA LEU A 259 -10.35 -5.45 3.55
C LEU A 259 -9.90 -4.30 2.65
N HIS A 260 -8.66 -4.33 2.17
CA HIS A 260 -8.15 -3.36 1.22
C HIS A 260 -9.02 -3.28 -0.03
N GLU A 261 -9.38 -4.44 -0.60
CA GLU A 261 -10.22 -4.51 -1.80
C GLU A 261 -11.71 -4.34 -1.49
N ALA A 262 -12.24 -5.10 -0.53
CA ALA A 262 -13.67 -5.13 -0.23
C ALA A 262 -14.19 -3.83 0.40
N VAL A 263 -13.33 -3.09 1.09
CA VAL A 263 -13.68 -1.87 1.85
C VAL A 263 -12.85 -0.68 1.35
N GLY A 264 -11.54 -0.76 1.37
CA GLY A 264 -10.63 0.35 1.18
C GLY A 264 -10.84 1.10 -0.14
N HIS A 265 -10.73 0.42 -1.28
CA HIS A 265 -10.98 1.03 -2.59
C HIS A 265 -12.41 1.57 -2.73
N GLY A 266 -13.39 0.89 -2.14
CA GLY A 266 -14.77 1.36 -2.13
C GLY A 266 -14.98 2.65 -1.32
N LEU A 267 -14.05 2.99 -0.43
CA LEU A 267 -14.13 4.17 0.44
C LEU A 267 -13.17 5.30 0.02
N GLU A 268 -12.60 5.25 -1.16
CA GLU A 268 -11.85 6.35 -1.74
C GLU A 268 -12.78 7.49 -2.17
N GLY A 269 -12.41 8.72 -1.82
CA GLY A 269 -13.27 9.91 -1.93
C GLY A 269 -13.70 10.26 -3.34
N ASP A 270 -12.85 10.03 -4.35
CA ASP A 270 -13.15 10.34 -5.75
C ASP A 270 -14.30 9.48 -6.32
N PHE A 271 -14.33 8.19 -6.01
CA PHE A 271 -15.43 7.30 -6.42
C PHE A 271 -16.71 7.65 -5.68
N ASN A 272 -16.62 7.98 -4.39
CA ASN A 272 -17.78 8.31 -3.57
C ASN A 272 -18.38 9.66 -3.94
N ARG A 273 -17.54 10.66 -4.25
CA ARG A 273 -18.00 11.96 -4.79
C ARG A 273 -18.74 11.82 -6.12
N LYS A 274 -18.22 10.98 -7.00
CA LYS A 274 -18.83 10.70 -8.31
C LYS A 274 -20.06 9.78 -8.24
N GLY A 275 -20.37 9.21 -7.07
CA GLY A 275 -21.49 8.27 -6.90
C GLY A 275 -21.26 6.91 -7.54
N SER A 276 -19.99 6.52 -7.81
CA SER A 276 -19.62 5.30 -8.53
C SER A 276 -19.13 4.16 -7.63
N SER A 277 -19.22 4.30 -6.31
CA SER A 277 -18.88 3.24 -5.37
C SER A 277 -20.13 2.59 -4.78
N ALA A 278 -20.04 1.30 -4.44
CA ALA A 278 -21.05 0.58 -3.67
C ALA A 278 -21.34 1.20 -2.29
N TYR A 279 -20.45 2.08 -1.80
CA TYR A 279 -20.58 2.80 -0.52
C TYR A 279 -21.04 4.25 -0.67
N SER A 280 -21.26 4.73 -1.87
CA SER A 280 -21.64 6.13 -2.12
C SER A 280 -22.95 6.51 -1.43
N GLY A 281 -22.93 7.63 -0.68
CA GLY A 281 -24.12 8.15 0.04
C GLY A 281 -24.53 7.34 1.29
N ARG A 282 -23.68 6.43 1.77
CA ARG A 282 -24.01 5.54 2.89
C ARG A 282 -23.39 5.94 4.23
N ILE A 283 -22.82 7.12 4.35
CA ILE A 283 -22.31 7.64 5.65
C ILE A 283 -23.44 7.60 6.69
N GLY A 284 -23.13 7.08 7.90
CA GLY A 284 -24.09 6.86 8.97
C GLY A 284 -24.93 5.59 8.85
N GLN A 285 -24.82 4.85 7.74
CA GLN A 285 -25.54 3.59 7.54
C GLN A 285 -24.69 2.38 7.95
N LYS A 286 -25.37 1.30 8.29
CA LYS A 286 -24.73 0.00 8.52
C LYS A 286 -24.23 -0.57 7.19
N VAL A 287 -22.92 -0.86 7.11
CA VAL A 287 -22.24 -1.43 5.94
C VAL A 287 -21.45 -2.71 6.27
N ALA A 288 -21.32 -3.03 7.55
CA ALA A 288 -20.63 -4.22 8.05
C ALA A 288 -21.31 -4.74 9.33
N SER A 289 -20.88 -5.90 9.80
CA SER A 289 -21.24 -6.40 11.14
C SER A 289 -20.81 -5.38 12.22
N SER A 290 -21.59 -5.29 13.30
CA SER A 290 -21.22 -4.43 14.45
C SER A 290 -19.92 -4.82 15.15
N LEU A 291 -19.35 -5.98 14.82
CA LEU A 291 -18.04 -6.41 15.28
C LEU A 291 -16.88 -5.75 14.52
N CYS A 292 -17.16 -5.12 13.38
CA CYS A 292 -16.14 -4.58 12.48
C CYS A 292 -15.89 -3.09 12.77
N THR A 293 -14.67 -2.76 13.17
CA THR A 293 -14.12 -1.40 13.14
C THR A 293 -12.89 -1.40 12.26
N ILE A 294 -12.90 -0.58 11.20
CA ILE A 294 -11.87 -0.55 10.16
C ILE A 294 -11.33 0.85 10.03
N VAL A 295 -10.01 0.97 9.99
CA VAL A 295 -9.28 2.23 9.87
C VAL A 295 -8.33 2.20 8.69
N ASP A 296 -7.98 3.39 8.17
CA ASP A 296 -6.80 3.63 7.34
C ASP A 296 -5.85 4.52 8.13
N ASP A 297 -4.67 4.02 8.47
CA ASP A 297 -3.74 4.66 9.39
C ASP A 297 -2.37 4.86 8.75
N GLY A 298 -2.10 6.11 8.35
CA GLY A 298 -0.80 6.50 7.80
C GLY A 298 0.26 6.79 8.85
N THR A 299 -0.06 6.73 10.16
CA THR A 299 0.80 7.22 11.26
C THR A 299 1.65 6.13 11.92
N LEU A 300 1.53 4.89 11.49
CA LEU A 300 2.28 3.78 12.07
C LEU A 300 3.77 3.87 11.73
N ALA A 301 4.64 3.91 12.76
CA ALA A 301 6.08 4.04 12.57
C ALA A 301 6.65 2.91 11.69
N ASP A 302 7.60 3.26 10.81
CA ASP A 302 8.36 2.36 9.95
C ASP A 302 7.55 1.45 9.02
N ARG A 303 6.21 1.56 9.00
CA ARG A 303 5.38 0.71 8.13
C ARG A 303 5.46 1.13 6.67
N ARG A 304 5.38 0.13 5.76
CA ARG A 304 5.49 0.32 4.32
C ARG A 304 4.46 1.33 3.76
N GLY A 305 3.22 1.29 4.23
CA GLY A 305 2.15 2.18 3.79
C GLY A 305 2.16 3.56 4.43
N SER A 306 2.93 3.76 5.52
CA SER A 306 2.94 5.01 6.28
C SER A 306 3.68 6.13 5.57
N LEU A 307 3.20 7.37 5.79
CA LEU A 307 3.80 8.60 5.33
C LEU A 307 3.69 9.65 6.44
N SER A 308 4.75 10.42 6.69
CA SER A 308 4.67 11.55 7.61
C SER A 308 3.74 12.63 7.06
N VAL A 309 3.75 12.80 5.74
CA VAL A 309 2.90 13.72 4.99
C VAL A 309 2.60 13.11 3.61
N ASP A 310 1.38 13.31 3.10
CA ASP A 310 1.01 12.84 1.77
C ASP A 310 1.62 13.68 0.63
N ASP A 311 1.34 13.32 -0.62
CA ASP A 311 1.91 13.96 -1.80
C ASP A 311 1.19 15.27 -2.19
N GLU A 312 0.31 15.76 -1.35
CA GLU A 312 -0.32 17.08 -1.41
C GLU A 312 0.08 17.97 -0.23
N GLY A 313 0.99 17.50 0.63
CA GLY A 313 1.48 18.23 1.80
C GLY A 313 0.52 18.20 3.00
N THR A 314 -0.40 17.25 3.06
CA THR A 314 -1.29 17.03 4.21
C THR A 314 -0.68 16.00 5.15
N PRO A 315 -0.50 16.30 6.46
CA PRO A 315 -0.10 15.29 7.43
C PRO A 315 -1.04 14.09 7.41
N THR A 316 -0.49 12.88 7.45
CA THR A 316 -1.32 11.67 7.51
C THR A 316 -1.94 11.51 8.91
N GLN A 317 -3.00 10.73 8.98
CA GLN A 317 -3.74 10.49 10.21
C GLN A 317 -4.29 9.07 10.26
N CYS A 318 -4.79 8.64 11.40
CA CYS A 318 -5.63 7.46 11.54
C CYS A 318 -7.08 7.85 11.25
N THR A 319 -7.59 7.44 10.10
CA THR A 319 -8.95 7.73 9.63
C THR A 319 -9.86 6.54 9.92
N THR A 320 -10.85 6.70 10.79
CA THR A 320 -11.88 5.68 11.01
C THR A 320 -12.84 5.64 9.83
N LEU A 321 -12.83 4.54 9.09
CA LEU A 321 -13.68 4.31 7.91
C LEU A 321 -15.02 3.71 8.32
N ILE A 322 -14.98 2.63 9.09
CA ILE A 322 -16.16 1.93 9.64
C ILE A 322 -15.96 1.79 11.15
N GLU A 323 -16.95 2.16 11.94
CA GLU A 323 -16.94 1.97 13.39
C GLU A 323 -18.17 1.17 13.82
N ASN A 324 -17.94 0.03 14.46
CA ASN A 324 -19.01 -0.89 14.89
C ASN A 324 -20.03 -1.18 13.77
N GLY A 325 -19.51 -1.39 12.54
CA GLY A 325 -20.30 -1.68 11.36
C GLY A 325 -20.93 -0.46 10.65
N ILE A 326 -20.80 0.74 11.21
CA ILE A 326 -21.37 1.98 10.65
C ILE A 326 -20.31 2.73 9.87
N LEU A 327 -20.64 3.10 8.63
CA LEU A 327 -19.75 3.91 7.78
C LEU A 327 -19.60 5.33 8.36
N LYS A 328 -18.37 5.75 8.63
CA LYS A 328 -18.03 7.04 9.25
C LYS A 328 -17.51 8.06 8.27
N GLY A 329 -16.74 7.65 7.26
CA GLY A 329 -16.12 8.56 6.32
C GLY A 329 -15.42 7.85 5.18
N TYR A 330 -14.78 8.65 4.35
CA TYR A 330 -13.98 8.23 3.19
C TYR A 330 -12.55 8.75 3.36
N ILE A 331 -11.57 8.08 2.75
CA ILE A 331 -10.23 8.66 2.59
C ILE A 331 -10.24 9.71 1.49
N GLN A 332 -9.58 10.84 1.75
CA GLN A 332 -9.71 12.05 0.94
C GLN A 332 -8.36 12.62 0.52
N ASP A 333 -8.23 13.03 -0.74
CA ASP A 333 -7.26 14.01 -1.21
C ASP A 333 -7.82 15.44 -1.07
N LYS A 334 -7.02 16.45 -1.34
CA LYS A 334 -7.44 17.86 -1.25
C LYS A 334 -8.56 18.22 -2.24
N LEU A 335 -8.52 17.68 -3.47
CA LEU A 335 -9.52 17.96 -4.49
C LEU A 335 -10.89 17.44 -4.09
N ASN A 336 -10.98 16.15 -3.75
CA ASN A 336 -12.26 15.52 -3.44
C ASN A 336 -12.80 16.00 -2.08
N ALA A 337 -11.93 16.21 -1.08
CA ALA A 337 -12.30 16.82 0.18
C ALA A 337 -12.95 18.19 -0.01
N ARG A 338 -12.34 19.09 -0.80
CA ARG A 338 -12.89 20.41 -1.13
C ARG A 338 -14.25 20.31 -1.81
N LEU A 339 -14.39 19.44 -2.81
CA LEU A 339 -15.63 19.30 -3.56
C LEU A 339 -16.77 18.66 -2.74
N MET A 340 -16.42 17.86 -1.74
CA MET A 340 -17.39 17.26 -0.81
C MET A 340 -17.62 18.11 0.45
N GLY A 341 -16.88 19.22 0.64
CA GLY A 341 -17.01 20.10 1.81
C GLY A 341 -16.54 19.44 3.11
N VAL A 342 -15.53 18.56 3.05
CA VAL A 342 -14.92 17.88 4.19
C VAL A 342 -13.41 18.16 4.26
N ALA A 343 -12.76 17.76 5.36
CA ALA A 343 -11.31 17.88 5.49
C ALA A 343 -10.59 16.77 4.69
N PRO A 344 -9.37 17.05 4.14
CA PRO A 344 -8.51 16.02 3.60
C PRO A 344 -8.00 15.11 4.74
N THR A 345 -7.66 13.85 4.40
CA THR A 345 -7.27 12.84 5.39
C THR A 345 -5.79 12.45 5.32
N GLY A 346 -4.99 13.12 4.48
CA GLY A 346 -3.59 12.76 4.28
C GLY A 346 -3.42 11.51 3.40
N ASN A 347 -4.35 11.33 2.49
CA ASN A 347 -4.39 10.19 1.55
C ASN A 347 -4.24 10.62 0.08
N GLY A 348 -3.87 11.87 -0.19
CA GLY A 348 -3.57 12.35 -1.54
C GLY A 348 -2.24 11.83 -2.02
N ARG A 349 -2.20 10.67 -2.69
CA ARG A 349 -0.97 9.97 -3.07
C ARG A 349 -0.82 9.84 -4.58
N ARG A 350 0.43 9.84 -5.04
CA ARG A 350 0.82 9.64 -6.45
C ARG A 350 2.01 8.68 -6.55
N GLU A 351 2.18 8.04 -7.70
CA GLU A 351 3.35 7.18 -7.95
C GLU A 351 4.64 7.98 -8.08
N SER A 352 4.60 9.09 -8.82
CA SER A 352 5.76 9.97 -9.03
C SER A 352 5.35 11.40 -9.40
N TYR A 353 6.33 12.26 -9.60
CA TYR A 353 6.12 13.64 -10.10
C TYR A 353 5.37 13.69 -11.44
N ALA A 354 5.42 12.64 -12.24
CA ALA A 354 4.75 12.55 -13.54
C ALA A 354 3.28 12.13 -13.44
N HIS A 355 2.74 11.98 -12.23
CA HIS A 355 1.39 11.49 -11.98
C HIS A 355 0.56 12.46 -11.14
N LEU A 356 -0.76 12.43 -11.36
CA LEU A 356 -1.71 13.17 -10.52
C LEU A 356 -1.92 12.47 -9.18
N PRO A 357 -1.98 13.22 -8.05
CA PRO A 357 -2.41 12.64 -6.78
C PRO A 357 -3.89 12.29 -6.82
N MET A 358 -4.25 11.26 -6.09
CA MET A 358 -5.62 10.79 -5.91
C MET A 358 -5.78 10.17 -4.52
N PRO A 359 -7.01 9.98 -4.02
CA PRO A 359 -7.22 9.27 -2.77
C PRO A 359 -6.69 7.83 -2.86
N ARG A 360 -5.77 7.46 -1.98
CA ARG A 360 -5.14 6.13 -1.89
C ARG A 360 -4.96 5.74 -0.44
N MET A 361 -5.19 4.47 -0.14
CA MET A 361 -4.94 3.90 1.19
C MET A 361 -3.49 4.03 1.63
N THR A 362 -3.27 4.00 2.94
CA THR A 362 -1.97 3.91 3.61
C THR A 362 -1.81 2.52 4.25
N ASN A 363 -2.19 2.32 5.50
CA ASN A 363 -2.31 1.00 6.10
C ASN A 363 -3.77 0.80 6.51
N THR A 364 -4.48 -0.04 5.76
CA THR A 364 -5.89 -0.33 6.01
C THR A 364 -6.02 -1.62 6.81
N TYR A 365 -6.61 -1.55 8.00
CA TYR A 365 -6.75 -2.74 8.84
C TYR A 365 -8.02 -2.71 9.72
N MET A 366 -8.45 -3.92 10.14
CA MET A 366 -9.51 -4.09 11.11
C MET A 366 -8.94 -4.14 12.53
N LEU A 367 -9.55 -3.45 13.46
CA LEU A 367 -9.18 -3.53 14.88
C LEU A 367 -9.48 -4.91 15.46
N ALA A 368 -8.75 -5.27 16.53
CA ALA A 368 -8.97 -6.52 17.24
C ALA A 368 -10.38 -6.56 17.86
N GLY A 369 -10.98 -7.76 17.79
CA GLY A 369 -12.18 -8.11 18.55
C GLY A 369 -11.84 -8.79 19.88
N GLU A 370 -12.78 -9.58 20.39
CA GLU A 370 -12.66 -10.21 21.70
C GLU A 370 -12.51 -11.75 21.62
N SER A 371 -12.78 -12.36 20.46
CA SER A 371 -12.82 -13.81 20.34
C SER A 371 -11.41 -14.43 20.37
N ASP A 372 -11.24 -15.56 21.03
CA ASP A 372 -10.05 -16.39 20.88
C ASP A 372 -10.00 -17.01 19.48
N PRO A 373 -8.89 -16.93 18.73
CA PRO A 373 -8.79 -17.51 17.38
C PRO A 373 -9.11 -18.99 17.30
N GLN A 374 -8.78 -19.77 18.34
CA GLN A 374 -9.09 -21.19 18.39
C GLN A 374 -10.58 -21.44 18.63
N GLU A 375 -11.28 -20.53 19.33
CA GLU A 375 -12.74 -20.60 19.47
C GLU A 375 -13.43 -20.31 18.14
N ILE A 376 -12.89 -19.35 17.36
CA ILE A 376 -13.38 -19.07 16.02
C ILE A 376 -13.31 -20.34 15.15
N ILE A 377 -12.17 -21.02 15.12
CA ILE A 377 -11.99 -22.27 14.36
C ILE A 377 -12.94 -23.35 14.88
N ARG A 378 -13.04 -23.55 16.22
CA ARG A 378 -13.93 -24.54 16.84
C ARG A 378 -15.40 -24.31 16.54
N SER A 379 -15.81 -23.07 16.24
CA SER A 379 -17.18 -22.72 15.91
C SER A 379 -17.64 -23.21 14.52
N VAL A 380 -16.70 -23.65 13.66
CA VAL A 380 -16.97 -24.05 12.27
C VAL A 380 -17.01 -25.56 12.17
N LYS A 381 -18.19 -26.14 11.85
CA LYS A 381 -18.34 -27.58 11.66
C LYS A 381 -17.75 -28.06 10.33
N LYS A 382 -17.97 -27.31 9.25
CA LYS A 382 -17.42 -27.57 7.92
C LYS A 382 -17.18 -26.26 7.22
N GLY A 383 -15.96 -26.01 6.79
CA GLY A 383 -15.57 -24.75 6.16
C GLY A 383 -14.12 -24.75 5.70
N ILE A 384 -13.59 -23.54 5.46
CA ILE A 384 -12.20 -23.34 5.05
C ILE A 384 -11.53 -22.37 6.03
N TYR A 385 -10.32 -22.71 6.45
CA TYR A 385 -9.37 -21.77 7.05
C TYR A 385 -8.43 -21.27 5.97
N CYS A 386 -8.49 -19.98 5.65
CA CYS A 386 -7.60 -19.32 4.73
C CYS A 386 -6.49 -18.64 5.52
N ALA A 387 -5.31 -19.26 5.56
CA ALA A 387 -4.16 -18.74 6.29
C ALA A 387 -3.55 -17.55 5.55
N SER A 388 -3.57 -17.55 4.22
CA SER A 388 -3.02 -16.45 3.40
C SER A 388 -3.76 -16.34 2.07
N LEU A 389 -3.98 -15.10 1.64
CA LEU A 389 -4.52 -14.77 0.33
C LEU A 389 -3.40 -14.54 -0.67
N GLY A 390 -3.65 -14.87 -1.93
CA GLY A 390 -2.85 -14.47 -3.08
C GLY A 390 -3.29 -13.12 -3.62
N GLY A 391 -3.26 -12.97 -4.94
CA GLY A 391 -3.79 -11.79 -5.61
C GLY A 391 -5.31 -11.75 -5.63
N GLY A 392 -5.86 -10.54 -5.66
CA GLY A 392 -7.27 -10.27 -5.78
C GLY A 392 -7.54 -8.99 -6.54
N GLN A 393 -8.81 -8.76 -6.84
CA GLN A 393 -9.29 -7.54 -7.48
C GLN A 393 -10.75 -7.26 -7.08
N VAL A 394 -11.12 -6.00 -7.14
CA VAL A 394 -12.48 -5.53 -6.86
C VAL A 394 -13.03 -4.73 -8.04
N ASP A 395 -14.30 -4.91 -8.35
CA ASP A 395 -15.10 -3.95 -9.10
C ASP A 395 -15.73 -2.96 -8.12
N ILE A 396 -15.22 -1.76 -8.07
CA ILE A 396 -15.58 -0.75 -7.07
C ILE A 396 -17.06 -0.35 -7.17
N THR A 397 -17.61 -0.33 -8.37
CA THR A 397 -19.01 0.07 -8.62
C THR A 397 -20.00 -0.92 -8.06
N SER A 398 -19.79 -2.20 -8.29
CA SER A 398 -20.64 -3.26 -7.77
C SER A 398 -20.23 -3.76 -6.39
N GLY A 399 -18.98 -3.49 -5.96
CA GLY A 399 -18.38 -4.05 -4.75
C GLY A 399 -17.99 -5.52 -4.87
N LYS A 400 -18.11 -6.14 -6.05
CA LYS A 400 -17.74 -7.54 -6.28
C LYS A 400 -16.23 -7.71 -6.28
N PHE A 401 -15.75 -8.72 -5.55
CA PHE A 401 -14.34 -9.08 -5.49
C PHE A 401 -14.10 -10.56 -5.77
N VAL A 402 -12.87 -10.86 -6.18
CA VAL A 402 -12.37 -12.22 -6.38
C VAL A 402 -10.96 -12.29 -5.80
N PHE A 403 -10.68 -13.29 -4.94
CA PHE A 403 -9.37 -13.57 -4.37
C PHE A 403 -9.00 -15.02 -4.56
N SER A 404 -7.75 -15.29 -4.95
CA SER A 404 -7.16 -16.61 -4.82
C SER A 404 -6.59 -16.80 -3.42
N THR A 405 -6.54 -18.04 -2.93
CA THR A 405 -5.80 -18.38 -1.72
C THR A 405 -4.39 -18.83 -2.08
N SER A 406 -3.37 -18.40 -1.33
CA SER A 406 -2.00 -18.92 -1.43
C SER A 406 -1.75 -20.05 -0.44
N GLU A 407 -2.51 -20.09 0.65
CA GLU A 407 -2.50 -21.14 1.65
C GLU A 407 -3.88 -21.25 2.33
N ALA A 408 -4.48 -22.43 2.28
CA ALA A 408 -5.75 -22.70 2.89
C ALA A 408 -5.87 -24.16 3.34
N TYR A 409 -6.82 -24.43 4.25
CA TYR A 409 -7.06 -25.73 4.85
C TYR A 409 -8.56 -25.98 5.00
N LEU A 410 -8.96 -27.25 5.05
CA LEU A 410 -10.30 -27.63 5.48
C LEU A 410 -10.45 -27.39 6.98
N ILE A 411 -11.66 -26.99 7.38
CA ILE A 411 -12.11 -27.09 8.77
C ILE A 411 -13.18 -28.18 8.82
N GLU A 412 -12.94 -29.19 9.64
CA GLU A 412 -13.85 -30.31 9.87
C GLU A 412 -14.04 -30.51 11.37
N ASP A 413 -15.30 -30.46 11.84
CA ASP A 413 -15.69 -30.57 13.25
C ASP A 413 -14.84 -29.68 14.20
N GLY A 414 -14.62 -28.42 13.78
CA GLY A 414 -13.89 -27.41 14.57
C GLY A 414 -12.37 -27.58 14.59
N LYS A 415 -11.80 -28.34 13.67
CA LYS A 415 -10.36 -28.57 13.55
C LYS A 415 -9.86 -28.27 12.14
N ILE A 416 -8.69 -27.65 12.05
CA ILE A 416 -7.96 -27.54 10.80
C ILE A 416 -7.43 -28.93 10.43
N THR A 417 -7.69 -29.36 9.19
CA THR A 417 -7.33 -30.70 8.70
C THR A 417 -6.45 -30.60 7.45
N ALA A 418 -6.89 -31.11 6.30
CA ALA A 418 -6.08 -31.18 5.09
C ALA A 418 -5.83 -29.80 4.46
N PRO A 419 -4.59 -29.51 3.98
CA PRO A 419 -4.36 -28.34 3.15
C PRO A 419 -5.10 -28.46 1.81
N VAL A 420 -5.59 -27.33 1.31
CA VAL A 420 -6.30 -27.25 0.02
C VAL A 420 -5.67 -26.23 -0.89
N LYS A 421 -5.78 -26.45 -2.20
CA LYS A 421 -5.36 -25.50 -3.22
C LYS A 421 -6.44 -25.23 -4.26
N GLY A 422 -6.29 -24.10 -4.96
CA GLY A 422 -7.26 -23.69 -5.97
C GLY A 422 -8.56 -23.14 -5.40
N ALA A 423 -8.57 -22.78 -4.12
CA ALA A 423 -9.69 -22.06 -3.55
C ALA A 423 -9.68 -20.59 -4.03
N THR A 424 -10.87 -20.12 -4.41
CA THR A 424 -11.09 -18.74 -4.81
C THR A 424 -12.27 -18.20 -4.00
N LEU A 425 -12.07 -17.09 -3.29
CA LEU A 425 -13.13 -16.41 -2.54
C LEU A 425 -13.80 -15.39 -3.45
N ILE A 426 -15.12 -15.45 -3.57
CA ILE A 426 -15.93 -14.59 -4.42
C ILE A 426 -17.03 -13.98 -3.57
N GLY A 427 -17.16 -12.66 -3.58
CA GLY A 427 -18.16 -11.98 -2.77
C GLY A 427 -18.44 -10.56 -3.23
N ASN A 428 -19.24 -9.87 -2.44
CA ASN A 428 -19.51 -8.44 -2.52
C ASN A 428 -19.12 -7.80 -1.19
N GLY A 429 -18.35 -6.71 -1.23
CA GLY A 429 -17.77 -6.10 -0.03
C GLY A 429 -18.78 -5.87 1.10
N PRO A 430 -19.80 -5.00 0.90
CA PRO A 430 -20.80 -4.75 1.93
C PRO A 430 -21.56 -6.00 2.41
N GLU A 431 -21.87 -6.95 1.51
CA GLU A 431 -22.57 -8.17 1.89
C GLU A 431 -21.71 -9.07 2.77
N VAL A 432 -20.47 -9.34 2.34
CA VAL A 432 -19.53 -10.20 3.06
C VAL A 432 -19.18 -9.60 4.42
N MET A 433 -18.96 -8.29 4.49
CA MET A 433 -18.67 -7.61 5.76
C MET A 433 -19.82 -7.66 6.75
N ASN A 434 -21.08 -7.71 6.29
CA ASN A 434 -22.24 -7.93 7.17
C ASN A 434 -22.38 -9.38 7.67
N ARG A 435 -21.70 -10.35 7.04
CA ARG A 435 -21.69 -11.77 7.43
C ARG A 435 -20.52 -12.12 8.36
N VAL A 436 -19.72 -11.15 8.78
CA VAL A 436 -18.70 -11.36 9.81
C VAL A 436 -19.39 -11.61 11.14
N SER A 437 -19.19 -12.80 11.71
CA SER A 437 -19.86 -13.26 12.94
C SER A 437 -18.94 -13.38 14.15
N MET A 438 -17.61 -13.46 13.93
CA MET A 438 -16.60 -13.44 15.00
C MET A 438 -15.36 -12.70 14.53
N VAL A 439 -14.73 -11.97 15.45
CA VAL A 439 -13.48 -11.21 15.22
C VAL A 439 -12.51 -11.52 16.35
N GLY A 440 -11.32 -11.95 16.01
CA GLY A 440 -10.27 -12.39 16.92
C GLY A 440 -9.59 -11.25 17.68
N ASN A 441 -8.90 -11.62 18.75
CA ASN A 441 -8.07 -10.71 19.56
C ASN A 441 -6.59 -10.68 19.13
N ASP A 442 -6.25 -11.32 18.01
CA ASP A 442 -4.92 -11.56 17.46
C ASP A 442 -4.59 -10.66 16.27
N LEU A 443 -4.97 -9.38 16.33
CA LEU A 443 -4.63 -8.44 15.26
C LEU A 443 -3.15 -8.50 14.90
N ALA A 444 -2.87 -8.74 13.64
CA ALA A 444 -1.55 -8.61 13.06
C ALA A 444 -1.60 -7.74 11.80
N LEU A 445 -0.51 -7.01 11.55
CA LEU A 445 -0.28 -6.32 10.29
C LEU A 445 0.56 -7.19 9.37
N ASP A 446 0.49 -6.95 8.06
CA ASP A 446 1.32 -7.64 7.07
C ASP A 446 2.83 -7.39 7.29
N SER A 447 3.69 -8.17 6.65
CA SER A 447 5.15 -8.04 6.77
C SER A 447 5.76 -6.87 5.97
N GLY A 448 4.94 -6.03 5.32
CA GLY A 448 5.41 -4.90 4.52
C GLY A 448 5.65 -5.27 3.04
N VAL A 449 4.71 -5.96 2.43
CA VAL A 449 4.80 -6.39 1.02
C VAL A 449 3.76 -5.73 0.10
N GLY A 450 2.77 -5.04 0.65
CA GLY A 450 1.64 -4.50 -0.09
C GLY A 450 2.03 -3.46 -1.15
N THR A 451 1.44 -3.58 -2.33
CA THR A 451 1.47 -2.59 -3.40
C THR A 451 0.06 -2.46 -3.96
N CYS A 452 -0.46 -1.26 -3.98
CA CYS A 452 -1.79 -0.94 -4.46
C CYS A 452 -1.74 -0.31 -5.85
N GLY A 453 -2.54 -0.81 -6.78
CA GLY A 453 -2.70 -0.26 -8.14
C GLY A 453 -4.02 0.47 -8.31
N LYS A 454 -4.01 1.67 -8.92
CA LYS A 454 -5.20 2.43 -9.33
C LYS A 454 -4.83 3.39 -10.46
N ASP A 455 -5.63 3.43 -11.51
CA ASP A 455 -5.44 4.30 -12.68
C ASP A 455 -4.00 4.23 -13.27
N GLY A 456 -3.43 3.03 -13.32
CA GLY A 456 -2.07 2.80 -13.83
C GLY A 456 -0.95 3.24 -12.88
N GLN A 457 -1.26 3.70 -11.68
CA GLN A 457 -0.30 4.11 -10.66
C GLN A 457 -0.17 3.08 -9.54
N SER A 458 1.04 2.83 -9.08
CA SER A 458 1.37 1.92 -7.97
C SER A 458 1.89 2.69 -6.77
N VAL A 459 1.36 2.40 -5.57
CA VAL A 459 1.88 2.97 -4.31
C VAL A 459 2.08 1.89 -3.24
N PRO A 460 3.09 2.04 -2.36
CA PRO A 460 3.29 1.14 -1.22
C PRO A 460 2.12 1.26 -0.23
N VAL A 461 1.61 0.13 0.24
CA VAL A 461 0.54 0.09 1.25
C VAL A 461 0.82 -0.99 2.29
N GLY A 462 0.14 -0.90 3.43
CA GLY A 462 0.06 -1.94 4.42
C GLY A 462 -1.38 -2.41 4.59
N VAL A 463 -1.55 -3.62 5.09
CA VAL A 463 -2.85 -4.20 5.42
C VAL A 463 -2.76 -4.93 6.75
N GLY A 464 -3.92 -5.22 7.36
CA GLY A 464 -3.95 -6.01 8.57
C GLY A 464 -5.36 -6.40 8.97
N GLN A 465 -5.45 -7.47 9.74
CA GLN A 465 -6.68 -7.90 10.39
C GLN A 465 -6.37 -8.91 11.49
N PRO A 466 -7.28 -9.12 12.44
CA PRO A 466 -7.28 -10.30 13.30
C PRO A 466 -7.87 -11.51 12.56
N THR A 467 -7.81 -12.69 13.15
CA THR A 467 -8.59 -13.83 12.71
C THR A 467 -10.07 -13.47 12.69
N LEU A 468 -10.75 -13.70 11.58
CA LEU A 468 -12.19 -13.42 11.48
C LEU A 468 -12.95 -14.53 10.79
N LYS A 469 -14.21 -14.72 11.18
CA LYS A 469 -15.15 -15.68 10.59
C LYS A 469 -16.20 -14.96 9.77
N ILE A 470 -16.35 -15.41 8.53
CA ILE A 470 -17.43 -15.05 7.62
C ILE A 470 -18.34 -16.26 7.53
N ASP A 471 -19.61 -16.12 7.93
CA ASP A 471 -20.53 -17.26 8.03
C ASP A 471 -20.85 -17.89 6.68
N GLU A 472 -20.80 -17.07 5.62
CA GLU A 472 -21.11 -17.55 4.27
C GLU A 472 -20.42 -16.69 3.21
N ILE A 473 -19.59 -17.32 2.40
CA ILE A 473 -18.96 -16.72 1.22
C ILE A 473 -18.86 -17.78 0.11
N THR A 474 -18.95 -17.36 -1.15
CA THR A 474 -18.76 -18.29 -2.27
C THR A 474 -17.30 -18.67 -2.39
N VAL A 475 -17.04 -19.97 -2.33
CA VAL A 475 -15.74 -20.58 -2.59
C VAL A 475 -15.81 -21.26 -3.95
N GLY A 476 -15.00 -20.77 -4.90
CA GLY A 476 -14.69 -21.49 -6.13
C GLY A 476 -13.59 -22.50 -5.84
N GLY A 477 -13.78 -23.76 -6.23
CA GLY A 477 -12.81 -24.83 -6.03
C GLY A 477 -12.52 -25.57 -7.30
N THR A 478 -11.48 -26.43 -7.26
CA THR A 478 -11.08 -27.31 -8.36
C THR A 478 -11.49 -28.77 -8.10
N GLY A 479 -12.03 -29.08 -6.91
CA GLY A 479 -12.62 -30.38 -6.60
C GLY A 479 -14.05 -30.44 -7.15
N ALA A 480 -14.31 -31.36 -8.07
CA ALA A 480 -15.65 -31.64 -8.57
C ALA A 480 -16.40 -32.53 -7.58
#